data_7786e399e3443a33a380d0acf4f682ac
#
_entry.id   7786e399e3443a33a380d0acf4f682ac
#
_cell.length_a   1.000
_cell.length_b   1.000
_cell.length_c   1.000
_cell.angle_alpha   90.00
_cell.angle_beta   90.00
_cell.angle_gamma   90.00
#
_symmetry.space_group_name_H-M   'P 1'
#
loop_
_entity.id
_entity.type
_entity.pdbx_description
1 polymer ?
#
loop_
_entity_poly.entity_id
_entity_poly.type
_entity_poly.pdbx_seq_one_letter_code
_entity_poly.pdbx_strand_id
1 'polypeptide(L)'
;MKKTIFITFLFSLSILFSCTSGKIKYRKISAEDYLDKVKAGWTGQMAGVGLGGPTEFKWEGEIIPEDRIPAWEPGMVNQFHQDDIYVEMTFLRTLEKYGFDVSIRQAGIDFANSKYDLWHANKAGRDNLRNGIAPPASGHPSYNQHADDIDYQIEADYAGLISPGLPDQAIMLGEIFGRLMNYGDGLYGGNFVAGMYAEAFFENDMVKIVKAGLKCIPEGSQYYECITDVLKWYKENPNDWEKTWGLINEKYHLNPEYRKFTCSGPGDSFNIDAKINGAYIVMGMLYGEGDIEKTLTISTRCGQDSDCNPANSGGILFTTIGFENLPDEYKSALDYNTKFSYTDYNVSELIDVCAKLVRDAVIRNGGKIETDKNGKEYFMIPVKEPVPGNLEQCYDATPVAGDIHFTDEEMAQIRFKVIPPEDHIAVWKVSGPYSREGLNGFQLFDVAFPPETDLKKGDWKYMPFGGEYSKWIAELSKLPGGENVVAYLKTNIFAETDRDAIIYLGSDDGIKVWLNGQLVHQNNVHRGFTAGEDSFPVKLKKGWNTCLLKVTQGTGGWEAAMAICDANGKPLEGLKYKAE
;
A
#
# COMPACT_ATOMS: atom_id res chain seq x y z
N MET A 1 -79.28 -41.10 23.44
CA MET A 1 -78.45 -40.25 22.63
C MET A 1 -77.92 -39.12 23.51
N LYS A 2 -76.67 -39.24 24.04
CA LYS A 2 -76.00 -38.20 24.85
C LYS A 2 -75.03 -37.46 23.95
N LYS A 3 -75.22 -36.14 23.79
CA LYS A 3 -74.33 -35.26 23.09
C LYS A 3 -73.22 -34.79 24.07
N THR A 4 -71.96 -35.15 23.79
CA THR A 4 -70.82 -34.67 24.52
C THR A 4 -70.30 -33.40 23.82
N ILE A 5 -70.29 -32.30 24.56
CA ILE A 5 -69.71 -31.00 24.10
C ILE A 5 -68.24 -30.99 24.50
N PHE A 6 -67.34 -30.91 23.50
CA PHE A 6 -65.91 -30.67 23.70
C PHE A 6 -65.68 -29.15 23.75
N ILE A 7 -65.22 -28.64 24.89
CA ILE A 7 -64.77 -27.25 25.04
C ILE A 7 -63.25 -27.24 24.84
N THR A 8 -62.83 -26.64 23.72
CA THR A 8 -61.41 -26.45 23.42
C THR A 8 -60.93 -25.15 24.10
N PHE A 9 -60.11 -25.26 25.12
CA PHE A 9 -59.40 -24.12 25.75
C PHE A 9 -58.23 -23.72 24.89
N LEU A 10 -58.32 -22.57 24.18
CA LEU A 10 -57.15 -21.92 23.55
C LEU A 10 -56.36 -21.19 24.62
N PHE A 11 -55.20 -21.71 24.96
CA PHE A 11 -54.18 -21.01 25.75
C PHE A 11 -53.41 -20.08 24.80
N SER A 12 -53.71 -18.79 24.77
CA SER A 12 -52.87 -17.77 24.10
C SER A 12 -51.65 -17.48 24.98
N LEU A 13 -50.52 -18.04 24.57
CA LEU A 13 -49.20 -17.74 25.18
C LEU A 13 -48.75 -16.38 24.65
N SER A 14 -49.01 -15.32 25.41
CA SER A 14 -48.44 -13.97 25.15
C SER A 14 -46.96 -13.99 25.52
N ILE A 15 -46.11 -14.17 24.53
CA ILE A 15 -44.65 -13.95 24.67
C ILE A 15 -44.44 -12.43 24.78
N LEU A 16 -44.29 -11.93 26.00
CA LEU A 16 -43.82 -10.59 26.28
C LEU A 16 -42.32 -10.54 25.89
N PHE A 17 -42.02 -10.07 24.69
CA PHE A 17 -40.68 -9.58 24.37
C PHE A 17 -40.43 -8.36 25.26
N SER A 18 -39.77 -8.57 26.38
CA SER A 18 -39.18 -7.48 27.16
C SER A 18 -38.01 -6.93 26.37
N CYS A 19 -38.22 -5.93 25.53
CA CYS A 19 -37.16 -5.07 25.05
C CYS A 19 -36.62 -4.29 26.25
N THR A 20 -35.61 -4.80 26.90
CA THR A 20 -34.74 -3.98 27.75
C THR A 20 -34.00 -3.02 26.83
N SER A 21 -34.52 -1.81 26.69
CA SER A 21 -33.79 -0.69 26.11
C SER A 21 -32.60 -0.37 27.03
N GLY A 22 -31.51 -1.13 26.90
CA GLY A 22 -30.25 -0.77 27.50
C GLY A 22 -29.87 0.62 27.00
N LYS A 23 -29.59 1.56 27.91
CA LYS A 23 -29.08 2.88 27.51
C LYS A 23 -27.77 2.66 26.75
N ILE A 24 -27.73 3.09 25.48
CA ILE A 24 -26.50 3.07 24.66
C ILE A 24 -25.44 3.85 25.44
N LYS A 25 -24.29 3.21 25.69
CA LYS A 25 -23.10 3.88 26.24
C LYS A 25 -22.42 4.63 25.11
N TYR A 26 -21.95 5.83 25.41
CA TYR A 26 -21.17 6.64 24.49
C TYR A 26 -19.80 6.92 25.06
N ARG A 27 -18.77 6.84 24.23
CA ARG A 27 -17.49 7.53 24.44
C ARG A 27 -17.63 8.94 23.92
N LYS A 28 -16.90 9.89 24.50
CA LYS A 28 -16.96 11.31 24.13
C LYS A 28 -15.56 11.83 23.88
N ILE A 29 -15.35 12.44 22.72
CA ILE A 29 -14.11 13.15 22.38
C ILE A 29 -14.47 14.51 21.78
N SER A 30 -13.73 15.58 22.09
CA SER A 30 -13.95 16.86 21.41
C SER A 30 -13.39 16.82 19.99
N ALA A 31 -13.96 17.62 19.08
CA ALA A 31 -13.45 17.73 17.72
C ALA A 31 -11.99 18.21 17.69
N GLU A 32 -11.60 19.08 18.64
CA GLU A 32 -10.22 19.56 18.80
C GLU A 32 -9.27 18.42 19.22
N ASP A 33 -9.63 17.67 20.30
CA ASP A 33 -8.83 16.54 20.76
C ASP A 33 -8.72 15.44 19.70
N TYR A 34 -9.79 15.23 18.91
CA TYR A 34 -9.77 14.32 17.77
C TYR A 34 -8.73 14.76 16.73
N LEU A 35 -8.75 16.03 16.31
CA LEU A 35 -7.82 16.54 15.30
C LEU A 35 -6.37 16.52 15.78
N ASP A 36 -6.15 16.84 17.06
CA ASP A 36 -4.83 16.74 17.69
C ASP A 36 -4.29 15.31 17.63
N LYS A 37 -5.11 14.31 17.95
CA LYS A 37 -4.75 12.89 17.91
C LYS A 37 -4.57 12.36 16.49
N VAL A 38 -5.40 12.76 15.52
CA VAL A 38 -5.23 12.40 14.11
C VAL A 38 -3.91 12.92 13.56
N LYS A 39 -3.60 14.19 13.84
CA LYS A 39 -2.33 14.80 13.44
C LYS A 39 -1.15 14.07 14.07
N ALA A 40 -1.27 13.67 15.34
CA ALA A 40 -0.26 12.87 16.02
C ALA A 40 -0.07 11.51 15.33
N GLY A 41 -1.15 10.81 15.01
CA GLY A 41 -1.09 9.49 14.35
C GLY A 41 -0.33 9.54 13.02
N TRP A 42 -0.70 10.46 12.13
CA TRP A 42 0.02 10.65 10.86
C TRP A 42 1.49 11.03 11.07
N THR A 43 1.78 11.89 12.07
CA THR A 43 3.16 12.26 12.38
C THR A 43 3.96 11.05 12.89
N GLY A 44 3.33 10.18 13.69
CA GLY A 44 3.97 8.98 14.22
C GLY A 44 4.28 7.93 13.15
N GLN A 45 3.37 7.75 12.18
CA GLN A 45 3.61 6.93 11.00
C GLN A 45 4.83 7.44 10.22
N MET A 46 4.84 8.74 9.87
CA MET A 46 5.98 9.36 9.17
C MET A 46 7.29 9.26 9.97
N ALA A 47 7.23 9.36 11.31
CA ALA A 47 8.41 9.22 12.16
C ALA A 47 8.96 7.79 12.14
N GLY A 48 8.09 6.78 12.18
CA GLY A 48 8.47 5.37 12.12
C GLY A 48 9.17 5.02 10.80
N VAL A 49 8.57 5.40 9.67
CA VAL A 49 9.18 5.25 8.34
C VAL A 49 10.54 5.94 8.27
N GLY A 50 10.63 7.19 8.78
CA GLY A 50 11.88 7.95 8.73
C GLY A 50 13.02 7.34 9.52
N LEU A 51 12.73 6.68 10.66
CA LEU A 51 13.73 5.98 11.45
C LEU A 51 14.13 4.65 10.81
N GLY A 52 13.15 3.88 10.32
CA GLY A 52 13.36 2.50 9.87
C GLY A 52 13.87 2.35 8.45
N GLY A 53 13.51 3.25 7.51
CA GLY A 53 13.86 3.14 6.09
C GLY A 53 15.33 2.88 5.76
N PRO A 54 16.32 3.44 6.48
CA PRO A 54 17.72 3.10 6.25
C PRO A 54 18.10 1.63 6.48
N THR A 55 17.26 0.86 7.20
CA THR A 55 17.53 -0.54 7.57
C THR A 55 16.59 -1.53 6.90
N GLU A 56 15.59 -1.08 6.19
CA GLU A 56 14.57 -1.87 5.51
C GLU A 56 15.18 -3.00 4.67
N PHE A 57 14.70 -4.23 4.88
CA PHE A 57 15.14 -5.48 4.24
C PHE A 57 16.66 -5.74 4.22
N LYS A 58 17.43 -5.15 5.15
CA LYS A 58 18.88 -5.42 5.29
C LYS A 58 19.17 -6.47 6.36
N TRP A 59 18.20 -6.77 7.22
CA TRP A 59 18.26 -7.79 8.27
C TRP A 59 17.00 -8.65 8.21
N GLU A 60 17.08 -9.68 7.39
CA GLU A 60 15.99 -10.62 7.16
C GLU A 60 16.15 -11.83 8.08
N GLY A 61 15.19 -12.05 9.00
CA GLY A 61 15.25 -13.12 9.99
C GLY A 61 16.31 -12.91 11.07
N GLU A 62 16.79 -11.69 11.26
CA GLU A 62 17.80 -11.31 12.24
C GLU A 62 17.42 -10.01 12.96
N ILE A 63 17.83 -9.88 14.22
CA ILE A 63 17.69 -8.61 14.96
C ILE A 63 18.69 -7.60 14.45
N ILE A 64 18.24 -6.40 14.12
CA ILE A 64 19.13 -5.30 13.71
C ILE A 64 20.00 -4.87 14.90
N PRO A 65 21.35 -4.85 14.75
CA PRO A 65 22.23 -4.36 15.80
C PRO A 65 21.90 -2.90 16.17
N GLU A 66 21.99 -2.57 17.47
CA GLU A 66 21.61 -1.24 17.97
C GLU A 66 22.45 -0.12 17.34
N ASP A 67 23.73 -0.36 17.06
CA ASP A 67 24.64 0.59 16.39
C ASP A 67 24.36 0.80 14.90
N ARG A 68 23.36 0.12 14.34
CA ARG A 68 22.89 0.26 12.96
C ARG A 68 21.63 1.10 12.84
N ILE A 69 20.93 1.34 13.94
CA ILE A 69 19.80 2.25 13.95
C ILE A 69 20.32 3.69 13.85
N PRO A 70 19.80 4.50 12.93
CA PRO A 70 20.22 5.90 12.83
C PRO A 70 19.82 6.66 14.09
N ALA A 71 20.65 7.62 14.50
CA ALA A 71 20.23 8.55 15.54
C ALA A 71 19.05 9.40 15.01
N TRP A 72 18.06 9.64 15.85
CA TRP A 72 16.91 10.45 15.46
C TRP A 72 17.32 11.89 15.13
N GLU A 73 16.87 12.36 13.97
CA GLU A 73 16.97 13.77 13.56
C GLU A 73 15.56 14.31 13.24
N PRO A 74 15.18 15.53 13.70
CA PRO A 74 13.82 16.04 13.52
C PRO A 74 13.31 16.06 12.08
N GLY A 75 14.22 16.16 11.10
CA GLY A 75 13.88 16.12 9.66
C GLY A 75 13.38 14.77 9.16
N MET A 76 13.66 13.68 9.89
CA MET A 76 13.22 12.34 9.53
C MET A 76 11.69 12.18 9.50
N VAL A 77 10.96 13.07 10.19
CA VAL A 77 9.49 13.07 10.15
C VAL A 77 8.92 13.43 8.77
N ASN A 78 9.72 13.97 7.85
CA ASN A 78 9.26 14.45 6.54
C ASN A 78 9.32 13.35 5.47
N GLN A 79 8.44 12.36 5.58
CA GLN A 79 8.33 11.22 4.66
C GLN A 79 7.14 11.43 3.71
N PHE A 80 7.40 12.01 2.52
CA PHE A 80 6.38 12.32 1.53
C PHE A 80 6.37 11.38 0.33
N HIS A 81 7.27 10.40 0.30
CA HIS A 81 7.41 9.44 -0.79
C HIS A 81 7.60 8.03 -0.22
N GLN A 82 6.56 7.51 0.40
CA GLN A 82 6.52 6.18 1.03
C GLN A 82 5.15 5.55 0.79
N ASP A 83 5.13 4.26 0.49
CA ASP A 83 3.92 3.52 0.15
C ASP A 83 2.96 3.40 1.33
N ASP A 84 3.44 3.14 2.54
CA ASP A 84 2.62 3.24 3.76
C ASP A 84 1.67 4.44 3.77
N ILE A 85 2.13 5.58 3.23
CA ILE A 85 1.46 6.87 3.37
C ILE A 85 0.66 7.22 2.12
N TYR A 86 1.28 7.17 0.92
CA TYR A 86 0.60 7.69 -0.26
C TYR A 86 -0.54 6.77 -0.74
N VAL A 87 -0.50 5.47 -0.47
CA VAL A 87 -1.58 4.55 -0.90
C VAL A 87 -2.86 4.84 -0.14
N GLU A 88 -2.79 5.05 1.17
CA GLU A 88 -3.92 5.42 2.02
C GLU A 88 -4.65 6.68 1.53
N MET A 89 -3.93 7.61 0.93
CA MET A 89 -4.52 8.83 0.39
C MET A 89 -5.39 8.60 -0.84
N THR A 90 -5.14 7.52 -1.60
CA THR A 90 -6.05 7.08 -2.65
C THR A 90 -7.39 6.62 -2.04
N PHE A 91 -7.35 5.90 -0.92
CA PHE A 91 -8.54 5.44 -0.22
C PHE A 91 -9.33 6.61 0.39
N LEU A 92 -8.64 7.54 1.03
CA LEU A 92 -9.26 8.78 1.54
C LEU A 92 -9.90 9.61 0.44
N ARG A 93 -9.23 9.77 -0.72
CA ARG A 93 -9.77 10.49 -1.87
C ARG A 93 -11.01 9.82 -2.44
N THR A 94 -11.02 8.49 -2.51
CA THR A 94 -12.17 7.71 -2.96
C THR A 94 -13.35 7.92 -2.00
N LEU A 95 -13.10 7.89 -0.68
CA LEU A 95 -14.13 8.18 0.33
C LEU A 95 -14.61 9.64 0.27
N GLU A 96 -13.71 10.59 0.07
CA GLU A 96 -14.08 11.99 -0.08
C GLU A 96 -15.00 12.25 -1.28
N LYS A 97 -14.77 11.52 -2.37
CA LYS A 97 -15.51 11.65 -3.61
C LYS A 97 -16.85 10.93 -3.61
N TYR A 98 -16.92 9.72 -3.05
CA TYR A 98 -18.08 8.83 -3.15
C TYR A 98 -18.75 8.55 -1.81
N GLY A 99 -18.15 8.92 -0.69
CA GLY A 99 -18.60 8.58 0.66
C GLY A 99 -18.37 7.12 1.03
N PHE A 100 -18.83 6.75 2.22
CA PHE A 100 -18.64 5.40 2.79
C PHE A 100 -19.49 4.29 2.14
N ASP A 101 -20.42 4.64 1.25
CA ASP A 101 -21.22 3.68 0.49
C ASP A 101 -20.62 3.35 -0.89
N VAL A 102 -19.37 3.76 -1.11
CA VAL A 102 -18.60 3.44 -2.32
C VAL A 102 -18.52 1.91 -2.49
N SER A 103 -18.74 1.44 -3.72
CA SER A 103 -18.58 0.02 -4.01
C SER A 103 -17.10 -0.38 -4.05
N ILE A 104 -16.82 -1.61 -3.66
CA ILE A 104 -15.46 -2.18 -3.78
C ILE A 104 -14.95 -2.12 -5.24
N ARG A 105 -15.84 -2.25 -6.23
CA ARG A 105 -15.48 -2.16 -7.65
C ARG A 105 -15.03 -0.75 -8.04
N GLN A 106 -15.72 0.31 -7.54
CA GLN A 106 -15.29 1.69 -7.75
C GLN A 106 -13.96 1.98 -7.04
N ALA A 107 -13.78 1.48 -5.81
CA ALA A 107 -12.51 1.56 -5.10
C ALA A 107 -11.37 0.91 -5.92
N GLY A 108 -11.64 -0.27 -6.51
CA GLY A 108 -10.70 -0.95 -7.39
C GLY A 108 -10.36 -0.14 -8.65
N ILE A 109 -11.33 0.53 -9.27
CA ILE A 109 -11.09 1.41 -10.43
C ILE A 109 -10.18 2.60 -10.04
N ASP A 110 -10.44 3.23 -8.90
CA ASP A 110 -9.64 4.37 -8.44
C ASP A 110 -8.21 3.92 -8.09
N PHE A 111 -8.04 2.74 -7.44
CA PHE A 111 -6.74 2.15 -7.16
C PHE A 111 -5.98 1.74 -8.43
N ALA A 112 -6.66 1.14 -9.42
CA ALA A 112 -6.08 0.82 -10.72
C ALA A 112 -5.55 2.06 -11.44
N ASN A 113 -6.13 3.23 -11.20
CA ASN A 113 -5.72 4.52 -11.77
C ASN A 113 -4.63 5.25 -10.98
N SER A 114 -4.12 4.68 -9.88
CA SER A 114 -2.98 5.23 -9.13
C SER A 114 -1.68 5.14 -9.94
N LYS A 115 -0.69 6.00 -9.62
CA LYS A 115 0.55 6.14 -10.41
C LYS A 115 1.82 5.93 -9.58
N TYR A 116 1.69 5.80 -8.28
CA TYR A 116 2.81 5.59 -7.39
C TYR A 116 3.38 4.18 -7.51
N ASP A 117 4.61 4.00 -7.05
CA ASP A 117 5.27 2.70 -7.00
C ASP A 117 4.59 1.78 -5.99
N LEU A 118 4.55 0.51 -6.31
CA LEU A 118 3.93 -0.53 -5.49
C LEU A 118 4.73 -1.83 -5.59
N TRP A 119 4.69 -2.58 -4.50
CA TRP A 119 5.31 -3.89 -4.40
C TRP A 119 4.28 -4.95 -3.98
N HIS A 120 4.67 -6.18 -3.85
CA HIS A 120 3.93 -7.31 -3.26
C HIS A 120 2.43 -7.36 -3.58
N ALA A 121 1.57 -7.44 -2.55
CA ALA A 121 0.13 -7.58 -2.72
C ALA A 121 -0.50 -6.37 -3.42
N ASN A 122 -0.01 -5.18 -3.13
CA ASN A 122 -0.42 -3.94 -3.78
C ASN A 122 -0.20 -3.96 -5.28
N LYS A 123 1.02 -4.30 -5.68
CA LYS A 123 1.38 -4.35 -7.11
C LYS A 123 0.56 -5.44 -7.82
N ALA A 124 0.50 -6.64 -7.26
CA ALA A 124 -0.24 -7.75 -7.85
C ALA A 124 -1.75 -7.44 -7.92
N GLY A 125 -2.33 -6.85 -6.86
CA GLY A 125 -3.72 -6.41 -6.82
C GLY A 125 -4.02 -5.35 -7.88
N ARG A 126 -3.21 -4.29 -7.97
CA ARG A 126 -3.37 -3.24 -9.00
C ARG A 126 -3.21 -3.77 -10.42
N ASP A 127 -2.26 -4.65 -10.65
CA ASP A 127 -2.04 -5.27 -11.96
C ASP A 127 -3.25 -6.15 -12.34
N ASN A 128 -3.81 -6.91 -11.41
CA ASN A 128 -5.05 -7.68 -11.59
C ASN A 128 -6.21 -6.77 -11.99
N LEU A 129 -6.42 -5.67 -11.28
CA LEU A 129 -7.48 -4.69 -11.58
C LEU A 129 -7.31 -4.09 -12.98
N ARG A 130 -6.09 -3.72 -13.37
CA ARG A 130 -5.76 -3.22 -14.71
C ARG A 130 -5.99 -4.26 -15.80
N ASN A 131 -5.82 -5.54 -15.47
CA ASN A 131 -6.10 -6.70 -16.35
C ASN A 131 -7.58 -7.10 -16.36
N GLY A 132 -8.44 -6.36 -15.70
CA GLY A 132 -9.88 -6.61 -15.70
C GLY A 132 -10.37 -7.59 -14.64
N ILE A 133 -9.50 -8.07 -13.74
CA ILE A 133 -9.91 -8.89 -12.59
C ILE A 133 -10.45 -7.94 -11.51
N ALA A 134 -11.75 -7.98 -11.33
CA ALA A 134 -12.44 -7.11 -10.38
C ALA A 134 -12.27 -7.58 -8.93
N PRO A 135 -12.32 -6.65 -7.94
CA PRO A 135 -12.29 -7.06 -6.54
C PRO A 135 -13.61 -7.76 -6.14
N PRO A 136 -13.59 -8.68 -5.16
CA PRO A 136 -12.44 -9.06 -4.33
C PRO A 136 -11.49 -10.08 -4.96
N ALA A 137 -11.71 -10.50 -6.22
CA ALA A 137 -10.85 -11.47 -6.89
C ALA A 137 -9.41 -10.95 -7.08
N SER A 138 -9.21 -9.64 -7.26
CA SER A 138 -7.88 -9.04 -7.43
C SER A 138 -6.94 -9.30 -6.25
N GLY A 139 -7.46 -9.34 -5.02
CA GLY A 139 -6.70 -9.65 -3.79
C GLY A 139 -6.75 -11.13 -3.38
N HIS A 140 -7.49 -11.97 -4.10
CA HIS A 140 -7.70 -13.37 -3.72
C HIS A 140 -6.49 -14.24 -4.07
N PRO A 141 -6.10 -15.26 -3.26
CA PRO A 141 -4.92 -16.13 -3.48
C PRO A 141 -4.86 -16.81 -4.85
N SER A 142 -6.00 -17.03 -5.50
CA SER A 142 -6.04 -17.58 -6.86
C SER A 142 -5.49 -16.63 -7.93
N TYR A 143 -5.39 -15.34 -7.64
CA TYR A 143 -4.96 -14.29 -8.58
C TYR A 143 -3.83 -13.44 -8.02
N ASN A 144 -3.61 -13.47 -6.72
CA ASN A 144 -2.57 -12.70 -6.03
C ASN A 144 -1.75 -13.62 -5.13
N GLN A 145 -0.53 -13.95 -5.54
CA GLN A 145 0.38 -14.81 -4.77
C GLN A 145 0.93 -14.13 -3.49
N HIS A 146 0.64 -12.85 -3.33
CA HIS A 146 1.03 -12.00 -2.21
C HIS A 146 -0.14 -11.71 -1.26
N ALA A 147 -1.26 -12.45 -1.36
CA ALA A 147 -2.50 -12.12 -0.68
C ALA A 147 -2.42 -12.06 0.86
N ASP A 148 -1.41 -12.69 1.51
CA ASP A 148 -1.15 -12.60 2.95
C ASP A 148 0.05 -11.71 3.35
N ASP A 149 0.63 -10.98 2.36
CA ASP A 149 1.66 -9.99 2.62
C ASP A 149 1.08 -8.75 3.33
N ILE A 150 1.95 -7.89 3.84
CA ILE A 150 1.62 -6.81 4.79
C ILE A 150 0.85 -5.63 4.19
N ASP A 151 0.68 -5.52 2.90
CA ASP A 151 0.34 -4.26 2.21
C ASP A 151 -0.87 -3.54 2.83
N TYR A 152 -2.02 -4.20 3.01
CA TYR A 152 -3.13 -3.53 3.67
C TYR A 152 -2.88 -3.29 5.16
N GLN A 153 -2.01 -4.06 5.82
CA GLN A 153 -1.64 -3.81 7.22
C GLN A 153 -0.96 -2.46 7.39
N ILE A 154 -0.02 -2.13 6.51
CA ILE A 154 0.73 -0.88 6.56
C ILE A 154 -0.09 0.33 6.10
N GLU A 155 -1.19 0.11 5.39
CA GLU A 155 -2.05 1.10 4.77
C GLU A 155 -3.43 1.25 5.46
N ALA A 156 -3.60 0.70 6.66
CA ALA A 156 -4.88 0.72 7.37
C ALA A 156 -5.00 1.82 8.43
N ASP A 157 -3.99 2.66 8.58
CA ASP A 157 -3.92 3.72 9.57
C ASP A 157 -5.07 4.72 9.38
N TYR A 158 -5.32 5.16 8.13
CA TYR A 158 -6.46 6.02 7.81
C TYR A 158 -7.79 5.45 8.30
N ALA A 159 -7.98 4.13 8.16
CA ALA A 159 -9.24 3.48 8.50
C ALA A 159 -9.54 3.58 10.00
N GLY A 160 -8.51 3.42 10.84
CA GLY A 160 -8.61 3.64 12.28
C GLY A 160 -8.70 5.11 12.64
N LEU A 161 -7.88 5.97 12.02
CA LEU A 161 -7.83 7.42 12.29
C LEU A 161 -9.16 8.14 11.98
N ILE A 162 -9.91 7.74 10.94
CA ILE A 162 -11.24 8.30 10.65
C ILE A 162 -12.38 7.55 11.36
N SER A 163 -12.07 6.53 12.17
CA SER A 163 -13.05 5.68 12.87
C SER A 163 -12.82 5.64 14.39
N PRO A 164 -12.65 6.76 15.10
CA PRO A 164 -12.34 6.77 16.54
C PRO A 164 -13.41 6.02 17.34
N GLY A 165 -13.02 4.93 18.02
CA GLY A 165 -13.93 4.09 18.80
C GLY A 165 -15.01 3.37 17.99
N LEU A 166 -14.86 3.26 16.67
CA LEU A 166 -15.80 2.64 15.72
C LEU A 166 -15.13 1.45 15.00
N PRO A 167 -14.80 0.35 15.70
CA PRO A 167 -14.07 -0.77 15.10
C PRO A 167 -14.82 -1.44 13.94
N ASP A 168 -16.15 -1.54 13.96
CA ASP A 168 -16.93 -2.06 12.82
C ASP A 168 -16.79 -1.19 11.55
N GLN A 169 -16.62 0.13 11.72
CA GLN A 169 -16.36 1.04 10.61
C GLN A 169 -14.98 0.78 10.00
N ALA A 170 -13.97 0.53 10.84
CA ALA A 170 -12.62 0.19 10.40
C ALA A 170 -12.60 -1.15 9.64
N ILE A 171 -13.27 -2.19 10.15
CA ILE A 171 -13.45 -3.49 9.48
C ILE A 171 -14.13 -3.32 8.11
N MET A 172 -15.20 -2.51 8.03
CA MET A 172 -15.91 -2.24 6.78
C MET A 172 -14.99 -1.59 5.73
N LEU A 173 -14.10 -0.69 6.14
CA LEU A 173 -13.11 -0.11 5.24
C LEU A 173 -12.11 -1.16 4.73
N GLY A 174 -11.71 -2.12 5.56
CA GLY A 174 -10.92 -3.29 5.14
C GLY A 174 -11.63 -4.14 4.09
N GLU A 175 -12.94 -4.37 4.24
CA GLU A 175 -13.73 -5.09 3.25
C GLU A 175 -13.84 -4.34 1.89
N ILE A 176 -13.69 -3.02 1.87
CA ILE A 176 -13.72 -2.22 0.63
C ILE A 176 -12.32 -2.08 0.03
N PHE A 177 -11.33 -1.68 0.83
CA PHE A 177 -10.01 -1.30 0.31
C PHE A 177 -8.96 -2.41 0.49
N GLY A 178 -8.96 -3.11 1.62
CA GLY A 178 -8.03 -4.21 1.85
C GLY A 178 -8.21 -5.38 0.89
N ARG A 179 -9.46 -5.66 0.50
CA ARG A 179 -9.74 -6.73 -0.47
C ARG A 179 -9.35 -6.40 -1.92
N LEU A 180 -8.84 -5.21 -2.19
CA LEU A 180 -8.26 -4.90 -3.50
C LEU A 180 -6.97 -5.67 -3.73
N MET A 181 -6.22 -5.95 -2.65
CA MET A 181 -4.90 -6.57 -2.69
C MET A 181 -4.70 -7.76 -1.74
N ASN A 182 -5.45 -7.86 -0.64
CA ASN A 182 -5.22 -8.87 0.41
C ASN A 182 -6.43 -9.78 0.68
N TYR A 183 -6.13 -10.93 1.32
CA TYR A 183 -7.07 -11.96 1.77
C TYR A 183 -6.56 -12.60 3.05
N GLY A 184 -7.41 -13.20 3.88
CA GLY A 184 -7.00 -13.91 5.08
C GLY A 184 -6.12 -13.07 6.02
N ASP A 185 -4.96 -13.58 6.41
CA ASP A 185 -4.06 -12.90 7.34
C ASP A 185 -3.59 -11.51 6.85
N GLY A 186 -3.43 -11.29 5.53
CA GLY A 186 -3.09 -9.99 4.99
C GLY A 186 -4.18 -8.94 5.23
N LEU A 187 -5.45 -9.31 5.03
CA LEU A 187 -6.61 -8.46 5.36
C LEU A 187 -6.75 -8.26 6.86
N TYR A 188 -6.51 -9.32 7.64
CA TYR A 188 -6.65 -9.27 9.11
C TYR A 188 -5.59 -8.36 9.72
N GLY A 189 -4.39 -8.31 9.16
CA GLY A 189 -3.35 -7.36 9.57
C GLY A 189 -3.84 -5.92 9.55
N GLY A 190 -4.45 -5.49 8.46
CA GLY A 190 -5.03 -4.15 8.35
C GLY A 190 -6.20 -3.91 9.30
N ASN A 191 -7.13 -4.87 9.42
CA ASN A 191 -8.26 -4.75 10.35
C ASN A 191 -7.78 -4.69 11.81
N PHE A 192 -6.71 -5.40 12.16
CA PHE A 192 -6.07 -5.37 13.47
C PHE A 192 -5.45 -4.00 13.77
N VAL A 193 -4.64 -3.46 12.83
CA VAL A 193 -4.00 -2.15 12.97
C VAL A 193 -5.05 -1.05 13.07
N ALA A 194 -6.02 -1.02 12.16
CA ALA A 194 -7.11 -0.04 12.20
C ALA A 194 -7.93 -0.13 13.50
N GLY A 195 -8.16 -1.34 14.02
CA GLY A 195 -8.83 -1.55 15.30
C GLY A 195 -8.02 -0.99 16.50
N MET A 196 -6.69 -1.12 16.46
CA MET A 196 -5.80 -0.52 17.47
C MET A 196 -5.84 1.00 17.42
N TYR A 197 -5.77 1.61 16.24
CA TYR A 197 -5.92 3.07 16.08
C TYR A 197 -7.26 3.57 16.57
N ALA A 198 -8.36 2.89 16.22
CA ALA A 198 -9.70 3.28 16.68
C ALA A 198 -9.80 3.32 18.22
N GLU A 199 -9.14 2.37 18.92
CA GLU A 199 -9.10 2.34 20.38
C GLU A 199 -8.14 3.39 20.98
N ALA A 200 -7.02 3.71 20.32
CA ALA A 200 -5.98 4.64 20.80
C ALA A 200 -6.50 6.06 21.04
N PHE A 201 -7.63 6.43 20.48
CA PHE A 201 -8.29 7.71 20.81
C PHE A 201 -8.79 7.78 22.27
N PHE A 202 -8.99 6.63 22.94
CA PHE A 202 -9.65 6.53 24.24
C PHE A 202 -8.89 5.72 25.27
N GLU A 203 -7.88 4.98 24.88
CA GLU A 203 -7.06 4.09 25.75
C GLU A 203 -5.58 4.39 25.55
N ASN A 204 -4.78 4.30 26.63
CA ASN A 204 -3.33 4.50 26.61
C ASN A 204 -2.56 3.23 27.01
N ASP A 205 -3.25 2.22 27.50
CA ASP A 205 -2.63 0.93 27.86
C ASP A 205 -2.45 0.08 26.58
N MET A 206 -1.19 -0.12 26.18
CA MET A 206 -0.85 -0.83 24.93
C MET A 206 -1.39 -2.25 24.90
N VAL A 207 -1.43 -2.96 26.05
CA VAL A 207 -2.02 -4.31 26.12
C VAL A 207 -3.52 -4.27 25.81
N LYS A 208 -4.24 -3.26 26.26
CA LYS A 208 -5.67 -3.12 25.96
C LYS A 208 -5.91 -2.72 24.50
N ILE A 209 -5.07 -1.85 23.96
CA ILE A 209 -5.13 -1.45 22.54
C ILE A 209 -4.90 -2.67 21.64
N VAL A 210 -3.86 -3.46 21.88
CA VAL A 210 -3.60 -4.71 21.15
C VAL A 210 -4.78 -5.69 21.25
N LYS A 211 -5.38 -5.83 22.44
CA LYS A 211 -6.57 -6.67 22.61
C LYS A 211 -7.82 -6.12 21.90
N ALA A 212 -7.94 -4.80 21.73
CA ALA A 212 -9.01 -4.20 20.96
C ALA A 212 -8.84 -4.49 19.46
N GLY A 213 -7.62 -4.42 18.94
CA GLY A 213 -7.31 -4.86 17.58
C GLY A 213 -7.63 -6.34 17.33
N LEU A 214 -7.26 -7.23 18.26
CA LEU A 214 -7.60 -8.68 18.17
C LEU A 214 -9.10 -8.94 18.04
N LYS A 215 -9.96 -8.12 18.62
CA LYS A 215 -11.42 -8.26 18.49
C LYS A 215 -11.92 -7.96 17.07
N CYS A 216 -11.12 -7.30 16.24
CA CYS A 216 -11.47 -6.94 14.86
C CYS A 216 -11.19 -8.06 13.86
N ILE A 217 -10.60 -9.17 14.28
CA ILE A 217 -10.18 -10.28 13.42
C ILE A 217 -10.68 -11.64 13.96
N PRO A 218 -10.83 -12.67 13.11
CA PRO A 218 -11.30 -13.99 13.53
C PRO A 218 -10.30 -14.71 14.44
N GLU A 219 -10.77 -15.26 15.56
CA GLU A 219 -9.96 -16.00 16.54
C GLU A 219 -9.22 -17.23 15.97
N GLY A 220 -9.69 -17.79 14.86
CA GLY A 220 -9.09 -18.98 14.23
C GLY A 220 -7.98 -18.68 13.23
N SER A 221 -7.63 -17.42 12.98
CA SER A 221 -6.57 -17.03 12.03
C SER A 221 -5.17 -17.25 12.62
N GLN A 222 -4.18 -17.52 11.77
CA GLN A 222 -2.78 -17.60 12.22
C GLN A 222 -2.28 -16.23 12.73
N TYR A 223 -2.79 -15.15 12.20
CA TYR A 223 -2.51 -13.79 12.68
C TYR A 223 -2.98 -13.62 14.13
N TYR A 224 -4.23 -14.00 14.46
CA TYR A 224 -4.75 -13.94 15.82
C TYR A 224 -3.93 -14.79 16.79
N GLU A 225 -3.55 -16.01 16.39
CA GLU A 225 -2.69 -16.90 17.16
C GLU A 225 -1.33 -16.23 17.43
N CYS A 226 -0.72 -15.66 16.40
CA CYS A 226 0.58 -15.00 16.51
C CYS A 226 0.56 -13.85 17.54
N ILE A 227 -0.37 -12.94 17.44
CA ILE A 227 -0.47 -11.81 18.37
C ILE A 227 -0.83 -12.27 19.79
N THR A 228 -1.65 -13.32 19.93
CA THR A 228 -1.97 -13.91 21.24
C THR A 228 -0.72 -14.53 21.90
N ASP A 229 0.12 -15.18 21.11
CA ASP A 229 1.39 -15.71 21.59
C ASP A 229 2.37 -14.59 22.00
N VAL A 230 2.44 -13.50 21.24
CA VAL A 230 3.26 -12.32 21.61
C VAL A 230 2.80 -11.78 22.97
N LEU A 231 1.50 -11.60 23.19
CA LEU A 231 0.95 -11.15 24.47
C LEU A 231 1.28 -12.11 25.63
N LYS A 232 1.30 -13.40 25.36
CA LYS A 232 1.70 -14.44 26.34
C LYS A 232 3.19 -14.35 26.63
N TRP A 233 4.03 -14.34 25.61
CA TRP A 233 5.49 -14.31 25.76
C TRP A 233 5.99 -13.01 26.38
N TYR A 234 5.34 -11.87 26.09
CA TYR A 234 5.57 -10.60 26.79
C TYR A 234 5.39 -10.73 28.31
N LYS A 235 4.31 -11.40 28.78
CA LYS A 235 4.09 -11.65 30.21
C LYS A 235 5.12 -12.58 30.83
N GLU A 236 5.63 -13.55 30.07
CA GLU A 236 6.64 -14.51 30.50
C GLU A 236 8.05 -13.89 30.50
N ASN A 237 8.31 -12.92 29.62
CA ASN A 237 9.61 -12.26 29.41
C ASN A 237 9.49 -10.71 29.39
N PRO A 238 8.97 -10.06 30.45
CA PRO A 238 8.61 -8.63 30.39
C PRO A 238 9.80 -7.67 30.20
N ASN A 239 11.03 -8.12 30.46
CA ASN A 239 12.25 -7.31 30.35
C ASN A 239 13.24 -7.86 29.30
N ASP A 240 12.80 -8.80 28.45
CA ASP A 240 13.66 -9.49 27.49
C ASP A 240 12.90 -9.64 26.16
N TRP A 241 12.88 -8.56 25.39
CA TRP A 241 12.20 -8.52 24.10
C TRP A 241 12.92 -9.39 23.06
N GLU A 242 14.26 -9.51 23.10
CA GLU A 242 15.04 -10.32 22.16
C GLU A 242 14.71 -11.81 22.33
N LYS A 243 14.44 -12.28 23.55
CA LYS A 243 13.96 -13.63 23.78
C LYS A 243 12.55 -13.85 23.20
N THR A 244 11.66 -12.89 23.35
CA THR A 244 10.32 -12.97 22.73
C THR A 244 10.41 -12.95 21.22
N TRP A 245 11.28 -12.11 20.64
CA TRP A 245 11.58 -12.12 19.21
C TRP A 245 12.05 -13.50 18.73
N GLY A 246 12.95 -14.16 19.49
CA GLY A 246 13.42 -15.52 19.19
C GLY A 246 12.30 -16.56 19.14
N LEU A 247 11.31 -16.46 20.04
CA LEU A 247 10.13 -17.34 20.04
C LEU A 247 9.21 -17.09 18.84
N ILE A 248 9.04 -15.81 18.44
CA ILE A 248 8.31 -15.44 17.23
C ILE A 248 9.02 -16.01 16.01
N ASN A 249 10.32 -15.80 15.90
CA ASN A 249 11.13 -16.26 14.78
C ASN A 249 11.07 -17.79 14.65
N GLU A 250 11.24 -18.54 15.74
CA GLU A 250 11.17 -20.01 15.75
C GLU A 250 9.81 -20.51 15.25
N LYS A 251 8.70 -19.94 15.74
CA LYS A 251 7.35 -20.44 15.45
C LYS A 251 6.80 -19.92 14.11
N TYR A 252 6.93 -18.63 13.82
CA TYR A 252 6.21 -17.97 12.70
C TYR A 252 7.08 -17.71 11.49
N HIS A 253 8.42 -17.70 11.64
CA HIS A 253 9.35 -17.55 10.53
C HIS A 253 9.95 -18.88 10.08
N LEU A 254 10.54 -19.66 11.01
CA LEU A 254 11.27 -20.88 10.65
C LEU A 254 10.38 -22.11 10.51
N ASN A 255 9.17 -22.11 11.08
CA ASN A 255 8.26 -23.26 11.00
C ASN A 255 7.42 -23.23 9.71
N PRO A 256 7.57 -24.22 8.81
CA PRO A 256 6.84 -24.27 7.53
C PRO A 256 5.31 -24.28 7.67
N GLU A 257 4.76 -24.73 8.81
CA GLU A 257 3.31 -24.75 9.03
C GLU A 257 2.68 -23.35 9.01
N TYR A 258 3.46 -22.32 9.35
CA TYR A 258 3.04 -20.91 9.33
C TYR A 258 3.47 -20.16 8.06
N ARG A 259 4.14 -20.87 7.15
CA ARG A 259 4.64 -20.34 5.86
C ARG A 259 4.07 -21.09 4.65
N LYS A 260 2.85 -21.65 4.77
CA LYS A 260 2.20 -22.42 3.69
C LYS A 260 1.82 -21.58 2.47
N PHE A 261 1.59 -20.31 2.65
CA PHE A 261 1.25 -19.36 1.60
C PHE A 261 2.13 -18.10 1.73
N THR A 262 3.42 -18.25 1.73
CA THR A 262 4.34 -17.10 1.72
C THR A 262 4.92 -16.90 0.33
N CYS A 263 5.02 -15.66 -0.12
CA CYS A 263 5.55 -15.34 -1.45
C CYS A 263 7.03 -15.71 -1.61
N SER A 264 7.81 -15.67 -0.53
CA SER A 264 9.25 -16.00 -0.52
C SER A 264 9.56 -17.48 -0.34
N GLY A 265 8.58 -18.28 0.08
CA GLY A 265 8.72 -19.71 0.36
C GLY A 265 9.25 -20.06 1.75
N PRO A 266 8.94 -21.27 2.24
CA PRO A 266 9.42 -21.74 3.53
C PRO A 266 10.95 -21.86 3.55
N GLY A 267 11.59 -21.27 4.56
CA GLY A 267 13.04 -21.31 4.76
C GLY A 267 13.82 -20.17 4.10
N ASP A 268 13.13 -19.26 3.40
CA ASP A 268 13.73 -18.00 2.97
C ASP A 268 13.91 -17.07 4.18
N SER A 269 14.99 -16.29 4.21
CA SER A 269 15.23 -15.26 5.25
C SER A 269 14.28 -14.07 5.12
N PHE A 270 13.91 -13.71 3.90
CA PHE A 270 12.90 -12.70 3.62
C PHE A 270 11.51 -13.17 4.03
N ASN A 271 10.79 -12.34 4.77
CA ASN A 271 9.42 -12.63 5.21
C ASN A 271 8.57 -11.38 5.30
N ILE A 272 7.72 -11.17 4.31
CA ILE A 272 6.80 -10.05 4.21
C ILE A 272 5.36 -10.41 4.64
N ASP A 273 5.15 -11.59 5.23
CA ASP A 273 3.85 -12.02 5.73
C ASP A 273 3.32 -11.04 6.79
N ALA A 274 2.03 -10.68 6.72
CA ALA A 274 1.40 -9.74 7.66
C ALA A 274 1.53 -10.18 9.12
N LYS A 275 1.40 -11.48 9.43
CA LYS A 275 1.40 -11.99 10.82
C LYS A 275 2.71 -11.77 11.58
N ILE A 276 3.89 -11.95 10.94
CA ILE A 276 5.17 -11.75 11.62
C ILE A 276 5.46 -10.25 11.77
N ASN A 277 5.18 -9.46 10.74
CA ASN A 277 5.34 -8.00 10.79
C ASN A 277 4.35 -7.37 11.79
N GLY A 278 3.11 -7.88 11.87
CA GLY A 278 2.16 -7.53 12.92
C GLY A 278 2.67 -7.84 14.34
N ALA A 279 3.37 -8.97 14.51
CA ALA A 279 4.04 -9.27 15.77
C ALA A 279 5.12 -8.22 16.11
N TYR A 280 5.89 -7.73 15.13
CA TYR A 280 6.93 -6.73 15.33
C TYR A 280 6.37 -5.33 15.66
N ILE A 281 5.21 -4.96 15.10
CA ILE A 281 4.43 -3.80 15.54
C ILE A 281 4.11 -3.91 17.03
N VAL A 282 3.53 -5.05 17.45
CA VAL A 282 3.13 -5.30 18.84
C VAL A 282 4.33 -5.37 19.77
N MET A 283 5.47 -5.89 19.32
CA MET A 283 6.73 -5.88 20.08
C MET A 283 7.15 -4.46 20.44
N GLY A 284 7.17 -3.55 19.48
CA GLY A 284 7.47 -2.12 19.70
C GLY A 284 6.51 -1.51 20.74
N MET A 285 5.20 -1.73 20.56
CA MET A 285 4.18 -1.19 21.46
C MET A 285 4.31 -1.69 22.89
N LEU A 286 4.48 -3.00 23.09
CA LEU A 286 4.50 -3.60 24.43
C LEU A 286 5.80 -3.32 25.19
N TYR A 287 6.95 -3.50 24.55
CA TYR A 287 8.26 -3.32 25.18
C TYR A 287 8.74 -1.88 25.18
N GLY A 288 8.13 -1.02 24.35
CA GLY A 288 8.32 0.41 24.41
C GLY A 288 7.70 1.06 25.64
N GLU A 289 6.68 0.45 26.28
CA GLU A 289 6.06 0.90 27.51
C GLU A 289 5.55 2.36 27.46
N GLY A 290 5.18 2.85 26.27
CA GLY A 290 4.74 4.24 26.04
C GLY A 290 5.87 5.24 25.83
N ASP A 291 7.13 4.83 25.86
CA ASP A 291 8.28 5.62 25.45
C ASP A 291 8.43 5.60 23.94
N ILE A 292 8.56 6.79 23.31
CA ILE A 292 8.59 6.93 21.86
C ILE A 292 9.85 6.28 21.26
N GLU A 293 11.03 6.63 21.79
CA GLU A 293 12.30 6.14 21.27
C GLU A 293 12.39 4.62 21.35
N LYS A 294 12.00 4.04 22.49
CA LYS A 294 11.99 2.59 22.65
C LYS A 294 10.99 1.90 21.73
N THR A 295 9.79 2.46 21.58
CA THR A 295 8.75 1.89 20.72
C THR A 295 9.23 1.83 19.28
N LEU A 296 9.72 2.93 18.74
CA LEU A 296 10.24 3.00 17.37
C LEU A 296 11.47 2.08 17.20
N THR A 297 12.44 2.18 18.12
CA THR A 297 13.69 1.41 18.04
C THR A 297 13.46 -0.10 18.12
N ILE A 298 12.62 -0.58 19.05
CA ILE A 298 12.36 -2.02 19.20
C ILE A 298 11.61 -2.55 17.96
N SER A 299 10.58 -1.83 17.48
CA SER A 299 9.85 -2.22 16.29
C SER A 299 10.76 -2.32 15.07
N THR A 300 11.61 -1.30 14.83
CA THR A 300 12.63 -1.29 13.78
C THR A 300 13.61 -2.45 13.92
N ARG A 301 14.18 -2.67 15.13
CA ARG A 301 15.20 -3.70 15.38
C ARG A 301 14.69 -5.12 15.19
N CYS A 302 13.39 -5.34 15.17
CA CYS A 302 12.82 -6.65 14.86
C CYS A 302 13.17 -7.11 13.42
N GLY A 303 13.60 -6.24 12.52
CA GLY A 303 14.02 -6.59 11.17
C GLY A 303 12.85 -6.76 10.19
N GLN A 304 13.10 -7.45 9.09
CA GLN A 304 12.18 -7.57 7.95
C GLN A 304 11.80 -6.18 7.42
N ASP A 305 10.52 -5.84 7.41
CA ASP A 305 10.00 -4.54 7.04
C ASP A 305 10.19 -3.53 8.19
N SER A 306 11.40 -3.06 8.31
CA SER A 306 11.86 -2.30 9.48
C SER A 306 11.48 -0.83 9.49
N ASP A 307 10.80 -0.32 8.47
CA ASP A 307 10.22 1.03 8.41
C ASP A 307 8.71 1.02 8.59
N CYS A 308 7.99 0.09 7.96
CA CYS A 308 6.55 -0.01 8.11
C CYS A 308 6.14 -0.47 9.52
N ASN A 309 6.87 -1.41 10.14
CA ASN A 309 6.55 -1.86 11.49
C ASN A 309 6.61 -0.73 12.55
N PRO A 310 7.67 0.12 12.60
CA PRO A 310 7.67 1.29 13.47
C PRO A 310 6.73 2.41 13.00
N ALA A 311 6.34 2.49 11.71
CA ALA A 311 5.31 3.39 11.24
C ALA A 311 3.98 3.13 11.95
N ASN A 312 3.47 1.91 11.90
CA ASN A 312 2.23 1.55 12.58
C ASN A 312 2.34 1.67 14.11
N SER A 313 3.42 1.15 14.74
CA SER A 313 3.56 1.23 16.21
C SER A 313 3.70 2.67 16.70
N GLY A 314 4.46 3.51 15.98
CA GLY A 314 4.63 4.92 16.24
C GLY A 314 3.34 5.71 16.05
N GLY A 315 2.62 5.48 14.96
CA GLY A 315 1.36 6.12 14.68
C GLY A 315 0.30 5.84 15.75
N ILE A 316 0.17 4.59 16.19
CA ILE A 316 -0.74 4.21 17.28
C ILE A 316 -0.32 4.88 18.59
N LEU A 317 0.96 4.82 18.95
CA LEU A 317 1.46 5.46 20.18
C LEU A 317 1.23 6.98 20.15
N PHE A 318 1.57 7.66 19.07
CA PHE A 318 1.39 9.10 18.95
C PHE A 318 -0.09 9.49 19.02
N THR A 319 -0.99 8.68 18.46
CA THR A 319 -2.45 8.88 18.61
C THR A 319 -2.87 8.85 20.07
N THR A 320 -2.26 8.01 20.92
CA THR A 320 -2.57 8.04 22.37
C THR A 320 -2.09 9.33 23.04
N ILE A 321 -0.94 9.84 22.63
CA ILE A 321 -0.28 11.03 23.24
C ILE A 321 -0.97 12.33 22.82
N GLY A 322 -1.30 12.49 21.52
CA GLY A 322 -1.76 13.74 20.90
C GLY A 322 -0.60 14.64 20.49
N PHE A 323 -0.77 15.38 19.39
CA PHE A 323 0.29 16.17 18.74
C PHE A 323 0.87 17.28 19.63
N GLU A 324 0.03 17.98 20.36
CA GLU A 324 0.48 19.05 21.26
C GLU A 324 1.42 18.52 22.35
N ASN A 325 1.21 17.28 22.80
CA ASN A 325 2.00 16.63 23.84
C ASN A 325 3.25 15.90 23.34
N LEU A 326 3.45 15.79 22.02
CA LEU A 326 4.69 15.21 21.48
C LEU A 326 5.90 16.07 21.85
N PRO A 327 7.08 15.46 22.11
CA PRO A 327 8.33 16.18 22.21
C PRO A 327 8.63 16.98 20.93
N ASP A 328 9.26 18.14 21.06
CA ASP A 328 9.51 19.05 19.94
C ASP A 328 10.33 18.40 18.81
N GLU A 329 11.20 17.47 19.14
CA GLU A 329 12.04 16.75 18.19
C GLU A 329 11.23 15.89 17.18
N TYR A 330 10.00 15.51 17.51
CA TYR A 330 9.13 14.73 16.61
C TYR A 330 8.13 15.59 15.82
N LYS A 331 8.06 16.90 16.07
CA LYS A 331 7.04 17.76 15.44
C LYS A 331 7.58 19.07 14.87
N SER A 332 8.71 19.59 15.38
CA SER A 332 9.18 20.94 15.03
C SER A 332 9.64 21.10 13.58
N ALA A 333 10.09 20.03 12.95
CA ALA A 333 10.56 20.04 11.56
C ALA A 333 9.48 19.63 10.54
N LEU A 334 8.25 19.32 10.98
CA LEU A 334 7.19 18.85 10.08
C LEU A 334 6.83 19.90 9.02
N ASP A 335 6.99 19.52 7.74
CA ASP A 335 6.64 20.38 6.61
C ASP A 335 5.16 20.21 6.23
N TYR A 336 4.42 21.32 6.29
CA TYR A 336 2.99 21.38 5.98
C TYR A 336 2.69 21.71 4.52
N ASN A 337 3.71 21.99 3.71
CA ASN A 337 3.53 22.50 2.33
C ASN A 337 3.81 21.45 1.27
N THR A 338 4.77 20.56 1.53
CA THR A 338 5.12 19.51 0.60
C THR A 338 3.96 18.52 0.46
N LYS A 339 3.61 18.19 -0.78
CA LYS A 339 2.59 17.17 -1.07
C LYS A 339 3.19 15.78 -1.02
N PHE A 340 2.39 14.85 -0.53
CA PHE A 340 2.72 13.43 -0.65
C PHE A 340 2.70 13.01 -2.12
N SER A 341 3.64 12.18 -2.50
CA SER A 341 3.88 11.82 -3.90
C SER A 341 2.64 11.24 -4.58
N TYR A 342 2.37 11.72 -5.78
CA TYR A 342 1.21 11.32 -6.60
C TYR A 342 -0.17 11.58 -5.99
N THR A 343 -0.25 12.41 -4.95
CA THR A 343 -1.50 12.78 -4.27
C THR A 343 -1.82 14.26 -4.39
N ASP A 344 -3.03 14.64 -3.99
CA ASP A 344 -3.44 16.06 -3.92
C ASP A 344 -3.23 16.62 -2.50
N TYR A 345 -2.77 15.80 -1.53
CA TYR A 345 -2.68 16.15 -0.12
C TYR A 345 -1.26 16.57 0.30
N ASN A 346 -1.18 17.62 1.09
CA ASN A 346 -0.12 17.88 2.06
C ASN A 346 -0.64 17.53 3.47
N VAL A 347 0.17 17.72 4.51
CA VAL A 347 -0.23 17.38 5.89
C VAL A 347 -1.51 18.11 6.32
N SER A 348 -1.68 19.40 5.98
CA SER A 348 -2.87 20.17 6.35
C SER A 348 -4.12 19.63 5.65
N GLU A 349 -4.05 19.42 4.35
CA GLU A 349 -5.15 18.88 3.54
C GLU A 349 -5.53 17.45 3.97
N LEU A 350 -4.56 16.63 4.40
CA LEU A 350 -4.77 15.30 4.96
C LEU A 350 -5.57 15.35 6.27
N ILE A 351 -5.24 16.27 7.16
CA ILE A 351 -5.99 16.47 8.42
C ILE A 351 -7.42 16.97 8.11
N ASP A 352 -7.58 17.87 7.15
CA ASP A 352 -8.89 18.41 6.77
C ASP A 352 -9.83 17.34 6.21
N VAL A 353 -9.32 16.42 5.38
CA VAL A 353 -10.14 15.31 4.87
C VAL A 353 -10.53 14.34 5.99
N CYS A 354 -9.64 14.05 6.94
CA CYS A 354 -9.97 13.25 8.12
C CYS A 354 -11.06 13.94 8.97
N ALA A 355 -10.95 15.26 9.19
CA ALA A 355 -11.95 16.06 9.90
C ALA A 355 -13.35 16.02 9.27
N LYS A 356 -13.41 15.93 7.95
CA LYS A 356 -14.66 15.80 7.20
C LYS A 356 -15.22 14.37 7.31
N LEU A 357 -14.41 13.35 7.06
CA LEU A 357 -14.86 11.96 7.03
C LEU A 357 -15.29 11.44 8.40
N VAL A 358 -14.62 11.82 9.49
CA VAL A 358 -15.01 11.38 10.85
C VAL A 358 -16.44 11.75 11.20
N ARG A 359 -16.92 12.91 10.75
CA ARG A 359 -18.29 13.39 11.02
C ARG A 359 -19.32 12.44 10.44
N ASP A 360 -19.10 12.04 9.19
CA ASP A 360 -19.97 11.10 8.50
C ASP A 360 -19.85 9.71 9.12
N ALA A 361 -18.62 9.27 9.49
CA ALA A 361 -18.41 8.00 10.17
C ALA A 361 -19.16 7.92 11.50
N VAL A 362 -19.10 8.97 12.33
CA VAL A 362 -19.80 9.02 13.61
C VAL A 362 -21.32 8.94 13.40
N ILE A 363 -21.89 9.74 12.51
CA ILE A 363 -23.34 9.79 12.28
C ILE A 363 -23.86 8.47 11.72
N ARG A 364 -23.21 7.90 10.71
CA ARG A 364 -23.66 6.65 10.08
C ARG A 364 -23.64 5.44 11.03
N ASN A 365 -22.77 5.47 12.05
CA ASN A 365 -22.68 4.42 13.07
C ASN A 365 -23.60 4.62 14.27
N GLY A 366 -24.50 5.62 14.22
CA GLY A 366 -25.49 5.92 15.25
C GLY A 366 -24.96 6.81 16.38
N GLY A 367 -23.81 7.45 16.14
CA GLY A 367 -23.27 8.50 17.00
C GLY A 367 -23.97 9.84 16.80
N LYS A 368 -23.48 10.87 17.50
CA LYS A 368 -24.02 12.23 17.46
C LYS A 368 -22.87 13.23 17.51
N ILE A 369 -23.11 14.40 16.93
CA ILE A 369 -22.25 15.58 17.11
C ILE A 369 -23.03 16.55 18.02
N GLU A 370 -22.47 16.85 19.18
CA GLU A 370 -23.09 17.74 20.18
C GLU A 370 -22.23 18.98 20.37
N THR A 371 -22.84 20.14 20.46
CA THR A 371 -22.16 21.42 20.75
C THR A 371 -22.51 21.86 22.17
N ASP A 372 -21.50 22.18 22.97
CA ASP A 372 -21.71 22.70 24.31
C ASP A 372 -22.10 24.19 24.29
N LYS A 373 -22.40 24.73 25.48
CA LYS A 373 -22.79 26.14 25.64
C LYS A 373 -21.72 27.15 25.24
N ASN A 374 -20.47 26.72 25.09
CA ASN A 374 -19.34 27.57 24.69
C ASN A 374 -19.02 27.41 23.18
N GLY A 375 -19.81 26.61 22.45
CA GLY A 375 -19.60 26.34 21.02
C GLY A 375 -18.60 25.22 20.73
N LYS A 376 -18.09 24.50 21.74
CA LYS A 376 -17.17 23.39 21.56
C LYS A 376 -17.94 22.14 21.09
N GLU A 377 -17.52 21.56 19.96
CA GLU A 377 -18.13 20.35 19.41
C GLU A 377 -17.53 19.06 19.99
N TYR A 378 -18.38 18.07 20.12
CA TYR A 378 -18.03 16.75 20.64
C TYR A 378 -18.64 15.65 19.79
N PHE A 379 -17.85 14.62 19.51
CA PHE A 379 -18.32 13.36 18.94
C PHE A 379 -18.75 12.43 20.07
N MET A 380 -20.02 12.03 20.03
CA MET A 380 -20.62 11.04 20.92
C MET A 380 -20.66 9.71 20.19
N ILE A 381 -19.75 8.81 20.52
CA ILE A 381 -19.49 7.58 19.77
C ILE A 381 -20.08 6.40 20.53
N PRO A 382 -21.03 5.64 19.93
CA PRO A 382 -21.66 4.50 20.60
C PRO A 382 -20.63 3.38 20.83
N VAL A 383 -20.60 2.85 22.03
CA VAL A 383 -19.74 1.70 22.37
C VAL A 383 -20.42 0.42 21.85
N LYS A 384 -19.74 -0.26 20.93
CA LYS A 384 -20.16 -1.55 20.38
C LYS A 384 -18.98 -2.52 20.39
N GLU A 385 -19.27 -3.81 20.60
CA GLU A 385 -18.26 -4.84 20.34
C GLU A 385 -18.18 -5.06 18.82
N PRO A 386 -16.97 -5.14 18.25
CA PRO A 386 -16.80 -5.37 16.82
C PRO A 386 -17.26 -6.78 16.42
N VAL A 387 -17.65 -6.90 15.16
CA VAL A 387 -18.03 -8.17 14.56
C VAL A 387 -17.03 -8.48 13.43
N PRO A 388 -16.02 -9.30 13.70
CA PRO A 388 -15.03 -9.66 12.68
C PRO A 388 -15.68 -10.45 11.55
N GLY A 389 -15.07 -10.42 10.37
CA GLY A 389 -15.45 -11.21 9.21
C GLY A 389 -15.34 -12.73 9.45
N ASN A 390 -15.70 -13.51 8.44
CA ASN A 390 -15.52 -14.96 8.47
C ASN A 390 -14.02 -15.31 8.48
N LEU A 391 -13.70 -16.48 9.04
CA LEU A 391 -12.34 -17.00 8.96
C LEU A 391 -12.01 -17.37 7.50
N GLU A 392 -10.92 -16.83 7.01
CA GLU A 392 -10.33 -17.08 5.69
C GLU A 392 -8.85 -17.43 5.87
N GLN A 393 -8.32 -18.28 4.99
CA GLN A 393 -6.92 -18.71 5.03
C GLN A 393 -6.39 -18.78 3.60
N CYS A 394 -5.27 -18.10 3.30
CA CYS A 394 -4.71 -18.05 1.96
C CYS A 394 -4.33 -19.42 1.41
N TYR A 395 -3.83 -20.32 2.26
CA TYR A 395 -3.43 -21.67 1.86
C TYR A 395 -4.62 -22.66 1.67
N ASP A 396 -5.85 -22.27 2.05
CA ASP A 396 -7.09 -23.04 1.86
C ASP A 396 -8.23 -22.09 1.52
N ALA A 397 -8.01 -21.27 0.49
CA ALA A 397 -8.92 -20.20 0.13
C ALA A 397 -10.21 -20.72 -0.51
N THR A 398 -11.34 -20.18 -0.08
CA THR A 398 -12.64 -20.47 -0.70
C THR A 398 -12.74 -19.74 -2.04
N PRO A 399 -13.12 -20.42 -3.14
CA PRO A 399 -13.22 -19.79 -4.45
C PRO A 399 -14.10 -18.53 -4.44
N VAL A 400 -13.70 -17.51 -5.18
CA VAL A 400 -14.47 -16.26 -5.32
C VAL A 400 -15.81 -16.56 -5.96
N ALA A 401 -16.89 -16.10 -5.34
CA ALA A 401 -18.25 -16.25 -5.87
C ALA A 401 -18.59 -15.07 -6.81
N GLY A 402 -19.34 -15.36 -7.87
CA GLY A 402 -19.86 -14.35 -8.80
C GLY A 402 -18.94 -14.03 -9.96
N ASP A 403 -19.17 -12.89 -10.59
CA ASP A 403 -18.36 -12.41 -11.71
C ASP A 403 -17.07 -11.75 -11.21
N ILE A 404 -15.96 -12.32 -11.60
CA ILE A 404 -14.62 -11.89 -11.21
C ILE A 404 -14.02 -10.83 -12.16
N HIS A 405 -14.74 -10.43 -13.21
CA HIS A 405 -14.27 -9.45 -14.16
C HIS A 405 -14.99 -8.11 -14.05
N PHE A 406 -14.31 -7.05 -14.40
CA PHE A 406 -14.93 -5.77 -14.66
C PHE A 406 -15.78 -5.83 -15.93
N THR A 407 -16.89 -5.07 -15.96
CA THR A 407 -17.65 -4.84 -17.20
C THR A 407 -16.87 -3.95 -18.16
N ASP A 408 -17.32 -3.88 -19.43
CA ASP A 408 -16.71 -2.99 -20.42
C ASP A 408 -16.81 -1.51 -20.00
N GLU A 409 -17.90 -1.12 -19.34
CA GLU A 409 -18.10 0.25 -18.84
C GLU A 409 -17.16 0.58 -17.66
N GLU A 410 -16.90 -0.40 -16.79
CA GLU A 410 -15.95 -0.26 -15.70
C GLU A 410 -14.50 -0.21 -16.23
N MET A 411 -14.15 -1.11 -17.16
CA MET A 411 -12.84 -1.10 -17.83
C MET A 411 -12.58 0.20 -18.60
N ALA A 412 -13.61 0.86 -19.14
CA ALA A 412 -13.47 2.14 -19.79
C ALA A 412 -13.03 3.27 -18.82
N GLN A 413 -13.24 3.12 -17.53
CA GLN A 413 -12.81 4.07 -16.50
C GLN A 413 -11.35 3.85 -16.05
N ILE A 414 -10.77 2.67 -16.32
CA ILE A 414 -9.36 2.37 -16.05
C ILE A 414 -8.50 2.96 -17.18
N ARG A 415 -7.67 3.93 -16.82
CA ARG A 415 -6.85 4.70 -17.77
C ARG A 415 -5.62 3.93 -18.24
N PHE A 416 -5.08 3.09 -17.37
CA PHE A 416 -3.90 2.26 -17.68
C PHE A 416 -4.33 1.04 -18.47
N LYS A 417 -3.72 0.87 -19.65
CA LYS A 417 -3.95 -0.30 -20.51
C LYS A 417 -2.77 -1.25 -20.37
N VAL A 418 -3.05 -2.47 -20.03
CA VAL A 418 -2.05 -3.53 -20.02
C VAL A 418 -1.88 -4.01 -21.46
N ILE A 419 -0.67 -3.88 -21.97
CA ILE A 419 -0.30 -4.35 -23.30
C ILE A 419 0.35 -5.72 -23.15
N PRO A 420 -0.10 -6.75 -23.90
CA PRO A 420 0.50 -8.06 -23.86
C PRO A 420 2.02 -8.02 -24.13
N PRO A 421 2.84 -8.87 -23.49
CA PRO A 421 4.29 -8.90 -23.69
C PRO A 421 4.72 -9.00 -25.16
N GLU A 422 4.02 -9.79 -25.94
CA GLU A 422 4.26 -10.03 -27.37
C GLU A 422 4.05 -8.80 -28.26
N ASP A 423 3.31 -7.82 -27.78
CA ASP A 423 2.99 -6.60 -28.51
C ASP A 423 4.00 -5.46 -28.24
N HIS A 424 4.97 -5.72 -27.36
CA HIS A 424 6.06 -4.79 -27.12
C HIS A 424 7.17 -4.90 -28.16
N ILE A 425 7.91 -3.82 -28.35
CA ILE A 425 9.04 -3.78 -29.28
C ILE A 425 10.21 -4.58 -28.73
N ALA A 426 10.55 -5.68 -29.38
CA ALA A 426 11.63 -6.58 -29.00
C ALA A 426 12.94 -6.36 -29.78
N VAL A 427 13.07 -5.29 -30.56
CA VAL A 427 14.22 -5.04 -31.43
C VAL A 427 14.85 -3.69 -31.14
N TRP A 428 15.96 -3.73 -30.39
CA TRP A 428 16.68 -2.55 -29.96
C TRP A 428 18.18 -2.64 -30.21
N LYS A 429 18.83 -1.49 -30.49
CA LYS A 429 20.24 -1.27 -30.21
C LYS A 429 20.40 -0.42 -28.96
N VAL A 430 21.39 -0.75 -28.15
CA VAL A 430 21.76 -0.02 -26.96
C VAL A 430 23.12 0.66 -27.12
N SER A 431 23.26 1.84 -26.54
CA SER A 431 24.52 2.59 -26.43
C SER A 431 24.68 3.11 -25.01
N GLY A 432 25.82 2.84 -24.39
CA GLY A 432 26.11 3.16 -23.00
C GLY A 432 26.71 1.97 -22.26
N PRO A 433 26.83 2.04 -20.91
CA PRO A 433 26.37 3.14 -20.07
C PRO A 433 27.23 4.40 -20.18
N TYR A 434 26.63 5.54 -19.91
CA TYR A 434 27.27 6.85 -19.82
C TYR A 434 27.12 7.40 -18.41
N SER A 435 28.14 8.08 -17.91
CA SER A 435 28.10 8.76 -16.62
C SER A 435 28.84 10.09 -16.68
N ARG A 436 28.67 10.91 -15.65
CA ARG A 436 29.46 12.10 -15.40
C ARG A 436 29.78 12.15 -13.92
N GLU A 437 31.06 12.25 -13.58
CA GLU A 437 31.55 12.29 -12.21
C GLU A 437 30.79 13.33 -11.36
N GLY A 438 30.37 12.92 -10.16
CA GLY A 438 29.66 13.77 -9.20
C GLY A 438 28.18 13.95 -9.45
N LEU A 439 27.58 13.34 -10.49
CA LEU A 439 26.14 13.42 -10.75
C LEU A 439 25.46 12.07 -10.51
N ASN A 440 24.29 12.13 -9.87
CA ASN A 440 23.40 10.97 -9.72
C ASN A 440 22.49 10.78 -10.95
N GLY A 441 21.76 9.67 -11.00
CA GLY A 441 20.88 9.31 -12.11
C GLY A 441 19.85 10.40 -12.45
N PHE A 442 19.25 11.03 -11.44
CA PHE A 442 18.29 12.11 -11.59
C PHE A 442 18.91 13.36 -12.26
N GLN A 443 20.13 13.71 -11.87
CA GLN A 443 20.86 14.85 -12.46
C GLN A 443 21.38 14.55 -13.87
N LEU A 444 21.71 13.28 -14.16
CA LEU A 444 22.14 12.83 -15.49
C LEU A 444 21.01 12.91 -16.55
N PHE A 445 19.78 13.02 -16.13
CA PHE A 445 18.62 13.16 -17.01
C PHE A 445 18.78 14.33 -17.99
N ASP A 446 19.28 15.48 -17.54
CA ASP A 446 19.45 16.69 -18.36
C ASP A 446 20.83 16.81 -19.01
N VAL A 447 21.72 15.83 -18.77
CA VAL A 447 23.05 15.80 -19.41
C VAL A 447 22.96 15.15 -20.79
N ALA A 448 23.20 15.89 -21.86
CA ALA A 448 23.28 15.34 -23.21
C ALA A 448 24.57 14.52 -23.40
N PHE A 449 24.42 13.24 -23.81
CA PHE A 449 25.51 12.36 -24.20
C PHE A 449 25.56 12.18 -25.72
N PRO A 450 26.62 11.59 -26.29
CA PRO A 450 26.84 11.53 -27.73
C PRO A 450 25.63 11.06 -28.58
N PRO A 451 24.85 10.01 -28.21
CA PRO A 451 23.71 9.58 -29.02
C PRO A 451 22.58 10.61 -29.12
N GLU A 452 22.44 11.45 -28.10
CA GLU A 452 21.40 12.50 -28.06
C GLU A 452 21.74 13.68 -29.00
N THR A 453 23.02 13.96 -29.18
CA THR A 453 23.49 15.05 -30.06
C THR A 453 23.66 14.61 -31.52
N ASP A 454 24.07 13.36 -31.73
CA ASP A 454 24.25 12.75 -33.03
C ASP A 454 24.16 11.21 -32.88
N LEU A 455 23.12 10.62 -33.45
CA LEU A 455 22.90 9.18 -33.41
C LEU A 455 24.08 8.34 -33.95
N LYS A 456 24.94 8.92 -34.82
CA LYS A 456 26.13 8.24 -35.35
C LYS A 456 27.27 8.13 -34.35
N LYS A 457 27.23 8.91 -33.27
CA LYS A 457 28.28 8.93 -32.22
C LYS A 457 28.03 7.91 -31.11
N GLY A 458 26.92 7.18 -31.13
CA GLY A 458 26.65 6.09 -30.20
C GLY A 458 27.48 4.84 -30.53
N ASP A 459 28.01 4.18 -29.51
CA ASP A 459 28.57 2.81 -29.62
C ASP A 459 27.43 1.79 -29.58
N TRP A 460 26.74 1.62 -30.72
CA TRP A 460 25.54 0.86 -30.84
C TRP A 460 25.79 -0.64 -30.91
N LYS A 461 25.28 -1.40 -29.92
CA LYS A 461 25.24 -2.86 -29.88
C LYS A 461 23.80 -3.34 -29.90
N TYR A 462 23.53 -4.57 -30.39
CA TYR A 462 22.22 -5.14 -30.21
C TYR A 462 21.95 -5.38 -28.73
N MET A 463 20.77 -4.98 -28.28
CA MET A 463 20.36 -5.26 -26.91
C MET A 463 20.23 -6.78 -26.76
N PRO A 464 20.95 -7.42 -25.84
CA PRO A 464 20.78 -8.83 -25.55
C PRO A 464 19.44 -8.99 -24.81
N PHE A 465 18.39 -9.43 -25.53
CA PHE A 465 17.20 -9.95 -24.92
C PHE A 465 17.49 -11.38 -24.48
N GLY A 466 17.27 -11.71 -23.27
CA GLY A 466 17.43 -13.09 -22.88
C GLY A 466 17.86 -13.28 -21.44
N GLY A 467 16.93 -13.36 -20.59
CA GLY A 467 16.81 -14.29 -19.48
C GLY A 467 15.55 -15.11 -19.72
N GLU A 468 15.30 -16.06 -18.90
CA GLU A 468 14.16 -16.97 -18.96
C GLU A 468 12.78 -16.26 -18.93
N TYR A 469 12.74 -14.96 -18.62
CA TYR A 469 11.55 -14.21 -18.25
C TYR A 469 11.19 -13.01 -19.12
N SER A 470 12.06 -12.44 -19.96
CA SER A 470 11.62 -11.29 -20.77
C SER A 470 12.30 -11.16 -22.13
N LYS A 471 11.56 -11.52 -23.17
CA LYS A 471 11.95 -11.20 -24.57
C LYS A 471 11.51 -9.80 -25.00
N TRP A 472 10.85 -9.04 -24.15
CA TRP A 472 10.18 -7.78 -24.48
C TRP A 472 10.62 -6.60 -23.60
N ILE A 473 11.28 -6.85 -22.45
CA ILE A 473 11.88 -5.84 -21.59
C ILE A 473 13.36 -5.67 -21.96
N ALA A 474 13.79 -4.44 -22.19
CA ALA A 474 15.21 -4.12 -22.33
C ALA A 474 15.84 -4.03 -20.93
N GLU A 475 16.40 -5.14 -20.44
CA GLU A 475 17.08 -5.23 -19.14
C GLU A 475 18.45 -4.57 -19.20
N LEU A 476 18.50 -3.26 -18.97
CA LEU A 476 19.74 -2.46 -19.04
C LEU A 476 20.71 -2.77 -17.90
N SER A 477 20.24 -3.32 -16.78
CA SER A 477 21.04 -3.84 -15.66
C SER A 477 22.09 -4.88 -16.09
N LYS A 478 21.91 -5.52 -17.26
CA LYS A 478 22.90 -6.41 -17.88
C LYS A 478 24.08 -5.68 -18.53
N LEU A 479 24.03 -4.36 -18.66
CA LEU A 479 25.15 -3.56 -19.13
C LEU A 479 26.20 -3.41 -18.01
N PRO A 480 27.51 -3.44 -18.34
CA PRO A 480 28.52 -3.16 -17.34
C PRO A 480 28.48 -1.68 -16.95
N GLY A 481 28.30 -1.32 -15.68
CA GLY A 481 28.35 0.08 -15.29
C GLY A 481 27.75 0.46 -13.95
N GLY A 482 26.86 -0.33 -13.40
CA GLY A 482 26.33 -0.10 -12.05
C GLY A 482 25.35 1.07 -11.95
N GLU A 483 25.40 1.80 -10.86
CA GLU A 483 24.47 2.86 -10.48
C GLU A 483 24.86 4.24 -11.05
N ASN A 484 23.91 5.17 -11.06
CA ASN A 484 24.11 6.55 -11.50
C ASN A 484 24.66 6.66 -12.93
N VAL A 485 23.97 6.02 -13.86
CA VAL A 485 24.34 5.94 -15.28
C VAL A 485 23.17 6.22 -16.20
N VAL A 486 23.44 6.31 -17.52
CA VAL A 486 22.44 6.52 -18.57
C VAL A 486 22.71 5.56 -19.73
N ALA A 487 21.67 4.94 -20.29
CA ALA A 487 21.77 4.26 -21.56
C ALA A 487 20.78 4.84 -22.59
N TYR A 488 21.09 4.60 -23.85
CA TYR A 488 20.20 4.93 -24.97
C TYR A 488 19.77 3.66 -25.68
N LEU A 489 18.48 3.56 -25.96
CA LEU A 489 17.88 2.51 -26.80
C LEU A 489 17.44 3.12 -28.13
N LYS A 490 17.72 2.43 -29.24
CA LYS A 490 17.33 2.88 -30.59
C LYS A 490 16.65 1.77 -31.35
N THR A 491 15.52 2.09 -31.99
CA THR A 491 14.84 1.25 -32.98
C THR A 491 14.29 2.10 -34.12
N ASN A 492 14.00 1.47 -35.25
CA ASN A 492 13.29 2.08 -36.36
C ASN A 492 11.94 1.39 -36.55
N ILE A 493 10.90 2.18 -36.75
CA ILE A 493 9.49 1.77 -36.86
C ILE A 493 9.02 2.08 -38.28
N PHE A 494 8.61 1.09 -39.03
CA PHE A 494 8.03 1.27 -40.36
C PHE A 494 6.52 1.35 -40.27
N ALA A 495 5.95 2.38 -40.87
CA ALA A 495 4.51 2.55 -41.06
C ALA A 495 4.18 2.67 -42.56
N GLU A 496 3.15 1.97 -43.03
CA GLU A 496 2.76 1.98 -44.45
C GLU A 496 2.12 3.31 -44.88
N THR A 497 1.52 4.02 -43.94
CA THR A 497 0.89 5.33 -44.11
C THR A 497 1.20 6.23 -42.93
N ASP A 498 0.91 7.53 -43.04
CA ASP A 498 0.90 8.42 -41.87
C ASP A 498 -0.20 7.96 -40.93
N ARG A 499 0.11 7.83 -39.63
CA ARG A 499 -0.81 7.29 -38.63
C ARG A 499 -0.66 7.99 -37.31
N ASP A 500 -1.80 8.29 -36.67
CA ASP A 500 -1.82 8.60 -35.26
C ASP A 500 -1.63 7.32 -34.43
N ALA A 501 -0.85 7.39 -33.37
CA ALA A 501 -0.54 6.29 -32.48
C ALA A 501 -0.40 6.78 -31.05
N ILE A 502 -0.53 5.87 -30.10
CA ILE A 502 -0.18 6.10 -28.69
C ILE A 502 1.00 5.18 -28.37
N ILE A 503 2.06 5.75 -27.83
CA ILE A 503 3.15 4.99 -27.23
C ILE A 503 2.77 4.70 -25.78
N TYR A 504 2.84 3.43 -25.39
CA TYR A 504 2.82 2.94 -24.01
C TYR A 504 4.23 2.54 -23.64
N LEU A 505 4.75 3.09 -22.54
CA LEU A 505 6.14 3.01 -22.17
C LEU A 505 6.27 2.75 -20.67
N GLY A 506 7.17 1.86 -20.27
CA GLY A 506 7.63 1.70 -18.91
C GLY A 506 9.13 1.90 -18.83
N SER A 507 9.62 2.46 -17.75
CA SER A 507 11.06 2.62 -17.46
C SER A 507 11.35 2.60 -15.97
N ASP A 508 12.50 2.10 -15.63
CA ASP A 508 13.20 2.23 -14.37
C ASP A 508 14.55 2.91 -14.70
N ASP A 509 14.86 4.12 -14.28
CA ASP A 509 14.11 5.21 -13.69
C ASP A 509 13.52 6.16 -14.76
N GLY A 510 14.14 7.37 -14.86
CA GLY A 510 13.72 8.47 -15.73
C GLY A 510 13.91 8.19 -17.22
N ILE A 511 13.04 8.77 -18.06
CA ILE A 511 13.00 8.50 -19.50
C ILE A 511 12.79 9.75 -20.35
N LYS A 512 13.50 9.84 -21.47
CA LYS A 512 13.22 10.77 -22.58
C LYS A 512 13.03 9.98 -23.87
N VAL A 513 12.08 10.42 -24.70
CA VAL A 513 11.75 9.79 -25.98
C VAL A 513 11.81 10.79 -27.13
N TRP A 514 12.59 10.47 -28.14
CA TRP A 514 12.60 11.22 -29.41
C TRP A 514 12.05 10.34 -30.53
N LEU A 515 11.15 10.91 -31.32
CA LEU A 515 10.66 10.31 -32.55
C LEU A 515 11.06 11.20 -33.74
N ASN A 516 11.82 10.65 -34.69
CA ASN A 516 12.36 11.40 -35.82
C ASN A 516 13.16 12.65 -35.42
N GLY A 517 13.88 12.59 -34.30
CA GLY A 517 14.69 13.68 -33.75
C GLY A 517 13.91 14.75 -32.98
N GLN A 518 12.58 14.61 -32.86
CA GLN A 518 11.74 15.49 -32.05
C GLN A 518 11.51 14.85 -30.67
N LEU A 519 11.76 15.57 -29.58
CA LEU A 519 11.40 15.14 -28.23
C LEU A 519 9.86 15.09 -28.12
N VAL A 520 9.32 13.90 -27.87
CA VAL A 520 7.87 13.65 -27.80
C VAL A 520 7.38 13.32 -26.41
N HIS A 521 8.29 12.87 -25.52
CA HIS A 521 7.99 12.60 -24.12
C HIS A 521 9.23 12.73 -23.26
N GLN A 522 9.04 13.13 -21.99
CA GLN A 522 10.06 13.09 -20.95
C GLN A 522 9.42 12.98 -19.57
N ASN A 523 10.04 12.16 -18.70
CA ASN A 523 9.66 12.00 -17.33
C ASN A 523 10.92 11.75 -16.49
N ASN A 524 11.32 12.74 -15.66
CA ASN A 524 12.45 12.60 -14.75
C ASN A 524 11.92 12.13 -13.40
N VAL A 525 11.96 10.86 -13.16
CA VAL A 525 11.35 10.19 -12.01
C VAL A 525 12.29 9.12 -11.48
N HIS A 526 12.23 8.86 -10.19
CA HIS A 526 12.84 7.68 -9.56
C HIS A 526 11.73 6.68 -9.30
N ARG A 527 11.78 5.53 -9.96
CA ARG A 527 10.71 4.52 -9.92
C ARG A 527 11.19 3.15 -10.38
N GLY A 528 10.53 2.09 -9.87
CA GLY A 528 10.64 0.74 -10.43
C GLY A 528 9.93 0.59 -11.78
N PHE A 529 10.26 -0.46 -12.53
CA PHE A 529 9.68 -0.73 -13.84
C PHE A 529 8.21 -1.16 -13.76
N THR A 530 7.34 -0.44 -14.45
CA THR A 530 5.96 -0.84 -14.74
C THR A 530 5.64 -0.62 -16.22
N ALA A 531 5.25 -1.68 -16.93
CA ALA A 531 4.93 -1.58 -18.37
C ALA A 531 3.73 -0.68 -18.63
N GLY A 532 3.84 0.23 -19.62
CA GLY A 532 2.74 1.10 -20.03
C GLY A 532 2.39 2.23 -19.05
N GLU A 533 3.23 2.50 -18.07
CA GLU A 533 3.02 3.52 -17.04
C GLU A 533 2.96 4.94 -17.63
N ASP A 534 3.80 5.24 -18.60
CA ASP A 534 3.68 6.45 -19.41
C ASP A 534 2.90 6.16 -20.69
N SER A 535 1.97 7.02 -21.05
CA SER A 535 1.27 6.95 -22.33
C SER A 535 1.12 8.33 -22.95
N PHE A 536 1.45 8.46 -24.23
CA PHE A 536 1.42 9.74 -24.93
C PHE A 536 1.17 9.58 -26.43
N PRO A 537 0.46 10.55 -27.08
CA PRO A 537 0.17 10.49 -28.51
C PRO A 537 1.38 10.86 -29.36
N VAL A 538 1.54 10.15 -30.47
CA VAL A 538 2.56 10.46 -31.49
C VAL A 538 1.98 10.35 -32.90
N LYS A 539 2.68 10.91 -33.89
CA LYS A 539 2.39 10.73 -35.31
C LYS A 539 3.52 9.98 -35.98
N LEU A 540 3.25 8.78 -36.45
CA LEU A 540 4.14 8.02 -37.31
C LEU A 540 3.99 8.54 -38.75
N LYS A 541 5.12 8.82 -39.41
CA LYS A 541 5.16 9.16 -40.83
C LYS A 541 5.22 7.89 -41.65
N LYS A 542 4.68 7.92 -42.84
CA LYS A 542 4.87 6.87 -43.85
C LYS A 542 6.36 6.58 -44.07
N GLY A 543 6.73 5.31 -44.03
CA GLY A 543 8.11 4.85 -44.11
C GLY A 543 8.74 4.61 -42.74
N TRP A 544 10.06 4.70 -42.67
CA TRP A 544 10.80 4.44 -41.43
C TRP A 544 10.83 5.68 -40.52
N ASN A 545 10.48 5.46 -39.26
CA ASN A 545 10.56 6.43 -38.17
C ASN A 545 11.63 5.97 -37.18
N THR A 546 12.57 6.83 -36.85
CA THR A 546 13.61 6.53 -35.86
C THR A 546 13.11 6.91 -34.47
N CYS A 547 13.12 5.95 -33.56
CA CYS A 547 12.82 6.15 -32.13
C CYS A 547 14.11 6.02 -31.32
N LEU A 548 14.35 6.97 -30.44
CA LEU A 548 15.45 7.00 -29.48
C LEU A 548 14.87 7.15 -28.07
N LEU A 549 15.26 6.27 -27.16
CA LEU A 549 15.00 6.41 -25.74
C LEU A 549 16.30 6.75 -25.01
N LYS A 550 16.21 7.55 -23.98
CA LYS A 550 17.25 7.75 -22.95
C LYS A 550 16.68 7.24 -21.64
N VAL A 551 17.32 6.30 -20.99
CA VAL A 551 16.91 5.74 -19.72
C VAL A 551 17.98 6.04 -18.68
N THR A 552 17.62 6.75 -17.61
CA THR A 552 18.53 7.03 -16.50
C THR A 552 18.43 5.93 -15.45
N GLN A 553 19.46 5.74 -14.67
CA GLN A 553 19.55 4.80 -13.58
C GLN A 553 20.10 5.50 -12.34
N GLY A 554 19.38 5.43 -11.22
CA GLY A 554 19.87 5.79 -9.89
C GLY A 554 20.52 4.59 -9.22
N THR A 555 19.70 3.80 -8.54
CA THR A 555 20.08 2.57 -7.84
C THR A 555 19.03 1.48 -8.11
N GLY A 556 19.36 0.21 -7.92
CA GLY A 556 18.41 -0.92 -8.05
C GLY A 556 18.25 -1.43 -9.48
N GLY A 557 16.98 -1.61 -9.93
CA GLY A 557 16.63 -2.08 -11.27
C GLY A 557 17.02 -1.08 -12.37
N TRP A 558 17.04 -1.53 -13.61
CA TRP A 558 17.25 -0.66 -14.78
C TRP A 558 16.69 -1.30 -16.03
N GLU A 559 15.46 -0.94 -16.38
CA GLU A 559 14.70 -1.57 -17.45
C GLU A 559 13.91 -0.56 -18.27
N ALA A 560 13.52 -0.97 -19.49
CA ALA A 560 12.56 -0.25 -20.31
C ALA A 560 11.79 -1.17 -21.25
N ALA A 561 10.51 -0.86 -21.50
CA ALA A 561 9.70 -1.52 -22.51
C ALA A 561 8.78 -0.52 -23.20
N MET A 562 8.50 -0.71 -24.49
CA MET A 562 7.66 0.17 -25.29
C MET A 562 6.74 -0.61 -26.22
N ALA A 563 5.47 -0.22 -26.27
CA ALA A 563 4.49 -0.70 -27.24
C ALA A 563 3.87 0.47 -28.01
N ILE A 564 3.38 0.20 -29.22
CA ILE A 564 2.72 1.20 -30.06
C ILE A 564 1.31 0.73 -30.37
N CYS A 565 0.32 1.51 -29.92
CA CYS A 565 -1.09 1.12 -29.97
C CYS A 565 -1.95 2.19 -30.65
N ASP A 566 -3.20 1.86 -30.90
CA ASP A 566 -4.26 2.81 -31.26
C ASP A 566 -4.80 3.55 -30.01
N ALA A 567 -5.80 4.40 -30.22
CA ALA A 567 -6.43 5.18 -29.13
C ALA A 567 -7.16 4.29 -28.09
N ASN A 568 -7.44 3.02 -28.41
CA ASN A 568 -8.11 2.08 -27.49
C ASN A 568 -7.11 1.18 -26.74
N GLY A 569 -5.79 1.37 -26.94
CA GLY A 569 -4.75 0.53 -26.36
C GLY A 569 -4.54 -0.80 -27.09
N LYS A 570 -5.11 -0.99 -28.29
CA LYS A 570 -4.83 -2.16 -29.12
C LYS A 570 -3.55 -1.95 -29.93
N PRO A 571 -2.68 -2.98 -30.02
CA PRO A 571 -1.48 -2.90 -30.82
C PRO A 571 -1.76 -2.44 -32.25
N LEU A 572 -0.93 -1.53 -32.75
CA LEU A 572 -1.08 -1.01 -34.09
C LEU A 572 -0.60 -2.03 -35.12
N GLU A 573 -1.54 -2.61 -35.86
CA GLU A 573 -1.22 -3.61 -36.91
C GLU A 573 -0.42 -3.01 -38.08
N GLY A 574 0.41 -3.85 -38.71
CA GLY A 574 1.18 -3.51 -39.93
C GLY A 574 2.46 -2.73 -39.67
N LEU A 575 2.84 -2.49 -38.41
CA LEU A 575 4.16 -1.96 -38.09
C LEU A 575 5.24 -3.03 -38.25
N LYS A 576 6.44 -2.59 -38.69
CA LYS A 576 7.64 -3.44 -38.71
C LYS A 576 8.77 -2.73 -37.97
N TYR A 577 9.60 -3.50 -37.30
CA TYR A 577 10.66 -2.98 -36.45
C TYR A 577 12.03 -3.45 -36.94
N LYS A 578 13.04 -2.59 -36.86
CA LYS A 578 14.45 -2.96 -37.07
C LYS A 578 15.38 -2.10 -36.22
N ALA A 579 16.48 -2.67 -35.79
CA ALA A 579 17.49 -2.03 -34.96
C ALA A 579 18.76 -1.61 -35.76
N GLU A 580 18.60 -1.25 -37.02
CA GLU A 580 19.72 -0.80 -37.89
C GLU A 580 20.09 0.68 -37.72
#